data_cd1bb9b8f991743c25455455e1b4ee13
#
_entry.id   cd1bb9b8f991743c25455455e1b4ee13
#
_cell.length_a   1.000
_cell.length_b   1.000
_cell.length_c   1.000
_cell.angle_alpha   90.00
_cell.angle_beta   90.00
_cell.angle_gamma   90.00
#
_symmetry.space_group_name_H-M   'P 1'
#
loop_
_entity.id
_entity.type
_entity.pdbx_description
1 polymer ?
#
loop_
_entity_poly.entity_id
_entity_poly.type
_entity_poly.pdbx_seq_one_letter_code
_entity_poly.pdbx_strand_id
1 'polypeptide(L)'
;MTTSSSEIPAGHSIADVERDTGLSKDTLRVWERRYGFPMPVRDALGERQYDNEQLIRLRHIRRLIDAGHRPGGVVALPLIELIALDTQQQARRIQPPVSTVGDAADQAIEPWMPLLRRQDAHGLRQAMARILMERGLARLITECVVPMNVQVGQAWLEGRLEVYEEHLYTEIVQSVMRQALGQLAQAREPAPPRILLTTLPGEVHGLGLLMAECFMVMEGCHTIPLGVQTPLPDIVAATATSGADIVALGFTASQNPRDVRAALEQLRERLPPRVEIWAGGQCPALLKPQRGRAPGAAPLFWPMGRLQDIPVGVARWRAQVLADAA
;
A
#
# COMPACT_ATOMS: atom_id res chain seq x y z
N MET A 1 -45.67 -30.26 -12.94
CA MET A 1 -44.32 -30.12 -13.51
C MET A 1 -43.84 -28.72 -13.22
N THR A 2 -43.17 -28.56 -12.08
CA THR A 2 -42.57 -27.30 -11.66
C THR A 2 -41.15 -27.23 -12.18
N THR A 3 -40.92 -26.35 -13.14
CA THR A 3 -39.60 -26.03 -13.66
C THR A 3 -38.84 -25.27 -12.58
N SER A 4 -37.85 -25.93 -12.00
CA SER A 4 -36.88 -25.30 -11.11
C SER A 4 -36.05 -24.33 -11.97
N SER A 5 -36.27 -23.02 -11.79
CA SER A 5 -35.36 -21.99 -12.27
C SER A 5 -34.09 -22.10 -11.44
N SER A 6 -33.02 -22.64 -12.00
CA SER A 6 -31.68 -22.53 -11.41
C SER A 6 -31.32 -21.05 -11.40
N GLU A 7 -31.37 -20.43 -10.24
CA GLU A 7 -30.73 -19.13 -10.02
C GLU A 7 -29.24 -19.28 -10.35
N ILE A 8 -28.82 -18.64 -11.42
CA ILE A 8 -27.39 -18.48 -11.73
C ILE A 8 -26.85 -17.57 -10.61
N PRO A 9 -25.87 -18.01 -9.80
CA PRO A 9 -25.29 -17.14 -8.80
C PRO A 9 -24.76 -15.88 -9.50
N ALA A 10 -24.98 -14.73 -8.88
CA ALA A 10 -24.58 -13.43 -9.41
C ALA A 10 -23.08 -13.46 -9.78
N GLY A 11 -22.77 -13.53 -11.06
CA GLY A 11 -21.40 -13.55 -11.57
C GLY A 11 -20.86 -12.13 -11.71
N HIS A 12 -19.53 -12.01 -11.69
CA HIS A 12 -18.83 -10.74 -11.93
C HIS A 12 -18.61 -10.56 -13.43
N SER A 13 -18.94 -9.38 -13.97
CA SER A 13 -18.63 -9.05 -15.37
C SER A 13 -17.11 -8.91 -15.56
N ILE A 14 -16.64 -8.98 -16.83
CA ILE A 14 -15.22 -8.76 -17.15
C ILE A 14 -14.74 -7.36 -16.72
N ALA A 15 -15.64 -6.37 -16.68
CA ALA A 15 -15.33 -5.02 -16.21
C ALA A 15 -15.17 -4.98 -14.68
N ASP A 16 -15.96 -5.76 -13.95
CA ASP A 16 -15.83 -5.88 -12.50
C ASP A 16 -14.52 -6.58 -12.13
N VAL A 17 -14.18 -7.67 -12.83
CA VAL A 17 -12.91 -8.37 -12.62
C VAL A 17 -11.71 -7.47 -12.93
N GLU A 18 -11.74 -6.70 -14.02
CA GLU A 18 -10.68 -5.73 -14.35
C GLU A 18 -10.52 -4.69 -13.25
N ARG A 19 -11.64 -4.13 -12.76
CA ARG A 19 -11.63 -3.12 -11.68
C ARG A 19 -11.12 -3.68 -10.36
N ASP A 20 -11.51 -4.91 -10.03
CA ASP A 20 -11.13 -5.58 -8.79
C ASP A 20 -9.65 -6.00 -8.78
N THR A 21 -9.21 -6.65 -9.87
CA THR A 21 -7.88 -7.28 -9.91
C THR A 21 -6.80 -6.40 -10.57
N GLY A 22 -7.19 -5.34 -11.28
CA GLY A 22 -6.28 -4.56 -12.12
C GLY A 22 -5.75 -5.32 -13.35
N LEU A 23 -6.30 -6.51 -13.67
CA LEU A 23 -5.98 -7.26 -14.88
C LEU A 23 -6.83 -6.75 -16.03
N SER A 24 -6.20 -6.26 -17.10
CA SER A 24 -6.97 -5.74 -18.24
C SER A 24 -7.84 -6.82 -18.89
N LYS A 25 -8.98 -6.41 -19.48
CA LYS A 25 -9.87 -7.29 -20.23
C LYS A 25 -9.14 -8.11 -21.29
N ASP A 26 -8.14 -7.51 -21.94
CA ASP A 26 -7.36 -8.18 -22.97
C ASP A 26 -6.41 -9.22 -22.38
N THR A 27 -5.83 -8.94 -21.21
CA THR A 27 -5.04 -9.92 -20.46
C THR A 27 -5.88 -11.12 -20.09
N LEU A 28 -7.09 -10.92 -19.55
CA LEU A 28 -8.02 -12.00 -19.18
C LEU A 28 -8.39 -12.86 -20.39
N ARG A 29 -8.70 -12.24 -21.54
CA ARG A 29 -9.02 -12.94 -22.79
C ARG A 29 -7.84 -13.73 -23.35
N VAL A 30 -6.62 -13.18 -23.23
CA VAL A 30 -5.39 -13.88 -23.65
C VAL A 30 -5.13 -15.08 -22.77
N TRP A 31 -5.33 -14.97 -21.45
CA TRP A 31 -5.13 -16.07 -20.51
C TRP A 31 -6.16 -17.17 -20.67
N GLU A 32 -7.45 -16.82 -20.83
CA GLU A 32 -8.51 -17.75 -21.17
C GLU A 32 -8.10 -18.64 -22.36
N ARG A 33 -7.59 -18.03 -23.43
CA ARG A 33 -7.18 -18.74 -24.64
C ARG A 33 -5.85 -19.50 -24.50
N ARG A 34 -4.87 -18.94 -23.77
CA ARG A 34 -3.51 -19.48 -23.73
C ARG A 34 -3.31 -20.50 -22.61
N TYR A 35 -3.95 -20.29 -21.48
CA TYR A 35 -3.77 -21.11 -20.27
C TYR A 35 -5.03 -21.86 -19.86
N GLY A 36 -6.16 -21.66 -20.56
CA GLY A 36 -7.44 -22.25 -20.18
C GLY A 36 -8.04 -21.68 -18.89
N PHE A 37 -7.51 -20.56 -18.41
CA PHE A 37 -8.02 -19.86 -17.23
C PHE A 37 -7.86 -18.34 -17.43
N PRO A 38 -8.86 -17.53 -17.01
CA PRO A 38 -10.16 -17.91 -16.38
C PRO A 38 -11.12 -18.63 -17.32
N MET A 39 -12.18 -19.26 -16.77
CA MET A 39 -13.21 -19.99 -17.52
C MET A 39 -14.59 -19.35 -17.25
N PRO A 40 -14.87 -18.17 -17.80
CA PRO A 40 -16.14 -17.50 -17.57
C PRO A 40 -17.31 -18.28 -18.22
N VAL A 41 -18.44 -18.26 -17.55
CA VAL A 41 -19.72 -18.65 -18.14
C VAL A 41 -20.25 -17.48 -18.97
N ARG A 42 -21.02 -17.75 -20.03
CA ARG A 42 -21.71 -16.70 -20.80
C ARG A 42 -23.14 -16.57 -20.32
N ASP A 43 -23.55 -15.34 -20.04
CA ASP A 43 -24.93 -15.03 -19.73
C ASP A 43 -25.85 -15.07 -20.98
N ALA A 44 -27.13 -14.77 -20.78
CA ALA A 44 -28.12 -14.76 -21.86
C ALA A 44 -27.84 -13.72 -22.98
N LEU A 45 -26.99 -12.70 -22.68
CA LEU A 45 -26.57 -11.69 -23.65
C LEU A 45 -25.22 -12.05 -24.30
N GLY A 46 -24.64 -13.20 -23.93
CA GLY A 46 -23.34 -13.65 -24.41
C GLY A 46 -22.14 -13.02 -23.70
N GLU A 47 -22.38 -12.22 -22.66
CA GLU A 47 -21.34 -11.58 -21.89
C GLU A 47 -20.67 -12.56 -20.92
N ARG A 48 -19.38 -12.32 -20.64
CA ARG A 48 -18.58 -13.14 -19.72
C ARG A 48 -18.96 -12.87 -18.27
N GLN A 49 -19.29 -13.95 -17.54
CA GLN A 49 -19.55 -13.94 -16.10
C GLN A 49 -18.55 -14.84 -15.38
N TYR A 50 -17.89 -14.30 -14.39
CA TYR A 50 -16.89 -14.97 -13.56
C TYR A 50 -17.47 -15.25 -12.19
N ASP A 51 -17.35 -16.47 -11.71
CA ASP A 51 -17.75 -16.80 -10.34
C ASP A 51 -16.74 -16.27 -9.30
N ASN A 52 -17.13 -16.33 -8.04
CA ASN A 52 -16.31 -15.82 -6.95
C ASN A 52 -14.98 -16.60 -6.76
N GLU A 53 -14.97 -17.90 -7.05
CA GLU A 53 -13.75 -18.72 -6.99
C GLU A 53 -12.73 -18.25 -8.03
N GLN A 54 -13.17 -17.98 -9.25
CA GLN A 54 -12.30 -17.44 -10.30
C GLN A 54 -11.78 -16.06 -9.94
N LEU A 55 -12.61 -15.20 -9.34
CA LEU A 55 -12.17 -13.88 -8.87
C LEU A 55 -11.09 -13.98 -7.81
N ILE A 56 -11.29 -14.80 -6.77
CA ILE A 56 -10.29 -15.06 -5.72
C ILE A 56 -8.98 -15.57 -6.33
N ARG A 57 -9.07 -16.53 -7.24
CA ARG A 57 -7.91 -17.08 -7.91
C ARG A 57 -7.16 -16.04 -8.75
N LEU A 58 -7.87 -15.15 -9.45
CA LEU A 58 -7.28 -14.05 -10.21
C LEU A 58 -6.58 -13.01 -9.31
N ARG A 59 -7.12 -12.74 -8.12
CA ARG A 59 -6.48 -11.89 -7.10
C ARG A 59 -5.12 -12.46 -6.67
N HIS A 60 -5.05 -13.75 -6.34
CA HIS A 60 -3.79 -14.42 -5.99
C HIS A 60 -2.79 -14.42 -7.16
N ILE A 61 -3.26 -14.72 -8.38
CA ILE A 61 -2.42 -14.68 -9.58
C ILE A 61 -1.84 -13.29 -9.79
N ARG A 62 -2.67 -12.24 -9.70
CA ARG A 62 -2.22 -10.85 -9.83
C ARG A 62 -1.13 -10.54 -8.84
N ARG A 63 -1.34 -10.85 -7.56
CA ARG A 63 -0.39 -10.62 -6.50
C ARG A 63 0.94 -11.37 -6.71
N LEU A 64 0.90 -12.62 -7.16
CA LEU A 64 2.11 -13.40 -7.48
C LEU A 64 2.87 -12.81 -8.67
N ILE A 65 2.16 -12.32 -9.69
CA ILE A 65 2.78 -11.62 -10.83
C ILE A 65 3.46 -10.32 -10.37
N ASP A 66 2.79 -9.53 -9.54
CA ASP A 66 3.35 -8.31 -8.94
C ASP A 66 4.56 -8.64 -8.06
N ALA A 67 4.57 -9.82 -7.47
CA ALA A 67 5.70 -10.38 -6.74
C ALA A 67 6.85 -10.87 -7.63
N GLY A 68 6.70 -10.81 -8.95
CA GLY A 68 7.72 -11.16 -9.94
C GLY A 68 7.60 -12.55 -10.56
N HIS A 69 6.49 -13.29 -10.26
CA HIS A 69 6.23 -14.56 -10.95
C HIS A 69 5.81 -14.32 -12.41
N ARG A 70 6.21 -15.21 -13.30
CA ARG A 70 5.78 -15.16 -14.70
C ARG A 70 4.36 -15.72 -14.82
N PRO A 71 3.46 -15.10 -15.62
CA PRO A 71 2.08 -15.57 -15.81
C PRO A 71 2.00 -17.06 -16.15
N GLY A 72 2.88 -17.57 -17.03
CA GLY A 72 2.90 -18.98 -17.40
C GLY A 72 3.20 -19.96 -16.26
N GLY A 73 3.78 -19.48 -15.16
CA GLY A 73 4.08 -20.31 -13.98
C GLY A 73 2.99 -20.29 -12.91
N VAL A 74 2.03 -19.36 -13.00
CA VAL A 74 1.03 -19.18 -11.93
C VAL A 74 -0.42 -19.26 -12.42
N VAL A 75 -0.72 -18.84 -13.65
CA VAL A 75 -2.11 -18.76 -14.15
C VAL A 75 -2.81 -20.14 -14.19
N ALA A 76 -2.06 -21.19 -14.50
CA ALA A 76 -2.62 -22.56 -14.59
C ALA A 76 -2.72 -23.28 -13.22
N LEU A 77 -2.12 -22.72 -12.16
CA LEU A 77 -2.11 -23.38 -10.84
C LEU A 77 -3.49 -23.36 -10.18
N PRO A 78 -3.86 -24.43 -9.47
CA PRO A 78 -5.08 -24.44 -8.65
C PRO A 78 -4.96 -23.45 -7.49
N LEU A 79 -6.12 -23.01 -6.95
CA LEU A 79 -6.18 -22.01 -5.89
C LEU A 79 -5.33 -22.34 -4.67
N ILE A 80 -5.33 -23.62 -4.27
CA ILE A 80 -4.58 -24.09 -3.08
C ILE A 80 -3.06 -23.88 -3.24
N GLU A 81 -2.52 -24.10 -4.43
CA GLU A 81 -1.09 -23.88 -4.70
C GLU A 81 -0.75 -22.39 -4.79
N LEU A 82 -1.65 -21.58 -5.35
CA LEU A 82 -1.50 -20.12 -5.38
C LEU A 82 -1.49 -19.54 -3.97
N ILE A 83 -2.38 -20.00 -3.09
CA ILE A 83 -2.41 -19.61 -1.67
C ILE A 83 -1.11 -20.02 -0.98
N ALA A 84 -0.63 -21.23 -1.20
CA ALA A 84 0.62 -21.72 -0.60
C ALA A 84 1.84 -20.89 -1.04
N LEU A 85 1.95 -20.56 -2.34
CA LEU A 85 3.00 -19.71 -2.89
C LEU A 85 2.92 -18.30 -2.33
N ASP A 86 1.73 -17.72 -2.25
CA ASP A 86 1.51 -16.37 -1.74
C ASP A 86 1.87 -16.30 -0.24
N THR A 87 1.42 -17.26 0.55
CA THR A 87 1.76 -17.39 1.97
C THR A 87 3.27 -17.57 2.19
N GLN A 88 3.93 -18.41 1.39
CA GLN A 88 5.39 -18.60 1.46
C GLN A 88 6.16 -17.32 1.11
N GLN A 89 5.67 -16.54 0.15
CA GLN A 89 6.25 -15.24 -0.19
C GLN A 89 6.03 -14.21 0.90
N GLN A 90 4.86 -14.18 1.51
CA GLN A 90 4.58 -13.31 2.66
C GLN A 90 5.48 -13.66 3.84
N ALA A 91 5.61 -14.93 4.20
CA ALA A 91 6.49 -15.39 5.28
C ALA A 91 7.97 -15.01 5.04
N ARG A 92 8.42 -15.01 3.77
CA ARG A 92 9.77 -14.51 3.40
C ARG A 92 9.91 -13.00 3.46
N ARG A 93 8.82 -12.24 3.33
CA ARG A 93 8.78 -10.78 3.37
C ARG A 93 8.54 -10.23 4.77
N ILE A 94 7.77 -10.96 5.57
CA ILE A 94 7.52 -10.67 6.97
C ILE A 94 8.50 -11.53 7.77
N GLN A 95 9.76 -11.07 7.94
CA GLN A 95 10.41 -11.29 9.22
C GLN A 95 9.91 -10.16 10.12
N PRO A 96 8.95 -10.43 11.01
CA PRO A 96 8.64 -9.45 12.04
C PRO A 96 9.91 -9.33 12.89
N PRO A 97 10.35 -8.13 13.28
CA PRO A 97 11.13 -8.06 14.49
C PRO A 97 10.28 -8.72 15.57
N VAL A 98 10.85 -9.64 16.29
CA VAL A 98 10.23 -10.27 17.46
C VAL A 98 9.98 -9.13 18.45
N SER A 99 8.78 -8.56 18.38
CA SER A 99 8.28 -7.60 19.34
C SER A 99 7.26 -8.33 20.18
N THR A 100 7.57 -8.47 21.44
CA THR A 100 6.73 -8.98 22.53
C THR A 100 5.51 -8.07 22.82
N VAL A 101 4.87 -7.53 21.79
CA VAL A 101 3.71 -6.64 21.88
C VAL A 101 2.40 -7.38 21.54
N GLY A 102 2.42 -8.73 21.46
CA GLY A 102 1.35 -9.55 20.88
C GLY A 102 -0.02 -9.35 21.51
N ASP A 103 -0.14 -9.59 22.81
CA ASP A 103 -1.48 -9.80 23.41
C ASP A 103 -2.36 -8.54 23.51
N ALA A 104 -1.79 -7.39 23.86
CA ALA A 104 -2.56 -6.16 24.04
C ALA A 104 -2.97 -5.48 22.72
N ALA A 105 -2.17 -5.63 21.67
CA ALA A 105 -2.46 -5.11 20.34
C ALA A 105 -3.52 -5.96 19.65
N ASP A 106 -3.41 -7.28 19.73
CA ASP A 106 -4.39 -8.22 19.16
C ASP A 106 -5.76 -8.04 19.81
N GLN A 107 -5.83 -7.86 21.14
CA GLN A 107 -7.09 -7.53 21.84
C GLN A 107 -7.69 -6.19 21.41
N ALA A 108 -6.88 -5.20 21.05
CA ALA A 108 -7.37 -3.89 20.63
C ALA A 108 -8.05 -3.90 19.27
N ILE A 109 -7.58 -4.76 18.34
CA ILE A 109 -8.13 -4.86 16.98
C ILE A 109 -9.13 -6.00 16.80
N GLU A 110 -9.23 -6.92 17.76
CA GLU A 110 -10.17 -8.04 17.72
C GLU A 110 -11.60 -7.64 17.33
N PRO A 111 -12.18 -6.53 17.86
CA PRO A 111 -13.53 -6.13 17.49
C PRO A 111 -13.67 -5.50 16.10
N TRP A 112 -12.58 -5.14 15.41
CA TRP A 112 -12.62 -4.37 14.16
C TRP A 112 -13.17 -5.19 12.99
N MET A 113 -12.73 -6.45 12.84
CA MET A 113 -13.23 -7.33 11.77
C MET A 113 -14.74 -7.62 11.89
N PRO A 114 -15.30 -7.94 13.07
CA PRO A 114 -16.75 -8.03 13.25
C PRO A 114 -17.50 -6.74 12.95
N LEU A 115 -16.96 -5.57 13.33
CA LEU A 115 -17.56 -4.27 13.03
C LEU A 115 -17.58 -4.02 11.52
N LEU A 116 -16.48 -4.32 10.84
CA LEU A 116 -16.37 -4.16 9.41
C LEU A 116 -17.37 -5.03 8.65
N ARG A 117 -17.49 -6.31 8.98
CA ARG A 117 -18.47 -7.24 8.38
C ARG A 117 -19.93 -6.83 8.60
N ARG A 118 -20.22 -6.16 9.70
CA ARG A 118 -21.57 -5.61 9.99
C ARG A 118 -21.77 -4.22 9.41
N GLN A 119 -20.77 -3.68 8.69
CA GLN A 119 -20.76 -2.33 8.14
C GLN A 119 -20.98 -1.24 9.21
N ASP A 120 -20.57 -1.52 10.45
CA ASP A 120 -20.66 -0.58 11.54
C ASP A 120 -19.52 0.44 11.52
N ALA A 121 -19.62 1.37 10.58
CA ALA A 121 -18.67 2.45 10.41
C ALA A 121 -18.53 3.34 11.65
N HIS A 122 -19.62 3.52 12.38
CA HIS A 122 -19.63 4.34 13.61
C HIS A 122 -18.85 3.63 14.72
N GLY A 123 -19.16 2.36 14.97
CA GLY A 123 -18.45 1.55 15.97
C GLY A 123 -16.96 1.44 15.68
N LEU A 124 -16.57 1.27 14.41
CA LEU A 124 -15.16 1.21 14.03
C LEU A 124 -14.44 2.55 14.28
N ARG A 125 -15.06 3.70 13.92
CA ARG A 125 -14.50 5.03 14.24
C ARG A 125 -14.36 5.24 15.75
N GLN A 126 -15.36 4.85 16.54
CA GLN A 126 -15.29 4.97 17.99
C GLN A 126 -14.18 4.11 18.59
N ALA A 127 -14.00 2.87 18.11
CA ALA A 127 -12.91 1.99 18.55
C ALA A 127 -11.54 2.60 18.26
N MET A 128 -11.33 3.14 17.06
CA MET A 128 -10.09 3.83 16.69
C MET A 128 -9.88 5.12 17.52
N ALA A 129 -10.91 5.93 17.67
CA ALA A 129 -10.84 7.19 18.45
C ALA A 129 -10.47 6.93 19.91
N ARG A 130 -11.01 5.88 20.52
CA ARG A 130 -10.66 5.46 21.88
C ARG A 130 -9.17 5.12 21.99
N ILE A 131 -8.64 4.30 21.07
CA ILE A 131 -7.22 3.94 21.06
C ILE A 131 -6.33 5.18 20.83
N LEU A 132 -6.76 6.07 19.92
CA LEU A 132 -6.07 7.35 19.67
C LEU A 132 -5.96 8.19 20.95
N MET A 133 -7.05 8.30 21.73
CA MET A 133 -7.04 9.04 22.99
C MET A 133 -6.21 8.35 24.08
N GLU A 134 -6.30 7.03 24.19
CA GLU A 134 -5.62 6.27 25.25
C GLU A 134 -4.12 6.07 25.01
N ARG A 135 -3.73 5.85 23.74
CA ARG A 135 -2.37 5.41 23.37
C ARG A 135 -1.64 6.34 22.42
N GLY A 136 -2.33 7.31 21.85
CA GLY A 136 -1.78 8.25 20.87
C GLY A 136 -1.70 7.71 19.44
N LEU A 137 -1.41 8.62 18.50
CA LEU A 137 -1.46 8.35 17.07
C LEU A 137 -0.40 7.31 16.62
N ALA A 138 0.83 7.42 17.14
CA ALA A 138 1.90 6.48 16.77
C ALA A 138 1.51 5.02 17.08
N ARG A 139 0.97 4.77 18.27
CA ARG A 139 0.54 3.41 18.65
C ARG A 139 -0.71 2.96 17.93
N LEU A 140 -1.69 3.84 17.72
CA LEU A 140 -2.83 3.51 16.86
C LEU A 140 -2.36 3.00 15.49
N ILE A 141 -1.39 3.68 14.87
CA ILE A 141 -0.88 3.28 13.56
C ILE A 141 -0.10 1.97 13.66
N THR A 142 0.90 1.89 14.53
CA THR A 142 1.83 0.75 14.54
C THR A 142 1.28 -0.52 15.16
N GLU A 143 0.46 -0.39 16.21
CA GLU A 143 -0.07 -1.53 16.96
C GLU A 143 -1.45 -1.98 16.45
N CYS A 144 -2.19 -1.11 15.75
CA CYS A 144 -3.55 -1.43 15.30
C CYS A 144 -3.72 -1.35 13.78
N VAL A 145 -3.44 -0.19 13.15
CA VAL A 145 -3.70 -0.01 11.69
C VAL A 145 -2.79 -0.91 10.85
N VAL A 146 -1.48 -0.96 11.15
CA VAL A 146 -0.54 -1.80 10.38
C VAL A 146 -0.91 -3.29 10.45
N PRO A 147 -1.13 -3.91 11.61
CA PRO A 147 -1.59 -5.31 11.68
C PRO A 147 -2.94 -5.52 11.01
N MET A 148 -3.90 -4.60 11.22
CA MET A 148 -5.22 -4.71 10.63
C MET A 148 -5.20 -4.62 9.08
N ASN A 149 -4.33 -3.78 8.50
CA ASN A 149 -4.13 -3.75 7.05
C ASN A 149 -3.72 -5.12 6.49
N VAL A 150 -2.88 -5.85 7.22
CA VAL A 150 -2.49 -7.22 6.83
C VAL A 150 -3.68 -8.16 6.92
N GLN A 151 -4.46 -8.11 8.01
CA GLN A 151 -5.62 -8.96 8.20
C GLN A 151 -6.73 -8.69 7.17
N VAL A 152 -7.02 -7.41 6.90
CA VAL A 152 -8.00 -6.99 5.89
C VAL A 152 -7.56 -7.44 4.50
N GLY A 153 -6.32 -7.21 4.14
CA GLY A 153 -5.76 -7.65 2.86
C GLY A 153 -5.81 -9.16 2.68
N GLN A 154 -5.50 -9.91 3.74
CA GLN A 154 -5.58 -11.37 3.71
C GLN A 154 -7.03 -11.86 3.61
N ALA A 155 -7.95 -11.29 4.40
CA ALA A 155 -9.35 -11.63 4.37
C ALA A 155 -9.99 -11.34 3.01
N TRP A 156 -9.61 -10.23 2.37
CA TRP A 156 -10.03 -9.89 1.01
C TRP A 156 -9.50 -10.91 -0.02
N LEU A 157 -8.23 -11.29 0.06
CA LEU A 157 -7.65 -12.32 -0.84
C LEU A 157 -8.33 -13.67 -0.74
N GLU A 158 -8.71 -14.06 0.48
CA GLU A 158 -9.41 -15.31 0.76
C GLU A 158 -10.92 -15.24 0.47
N GLY A 159 -11.45 -14.11 -0.01
CA GLY A 159 -12.87 -13.91 -0.25
C GLY A 159 -13.72 -13.87 1.04
N ARG A 160 -13.09 -13.64 2.19
CA ARG A 160 -13.76 -13.47 3.49
C ARG A 160 -14.19 -12.04 3.76
N LEU A 161 -13.72 -11.09 2.94
CA LEU A 161 -14.15 -9.71 2.85
C LEU A 161 -14.43 -9.35 1.41
N GLU A 162 -15.51 -8.62 1.18
CA GLU A 162 -15.84 -8.03 -0.09
C GLU A 162 -15.06 -6.74 -0.34
N VAL A 163 -14.97 -6.30 -1.60
CA VAL A 163 -14.27 -5.06 -1.97
C VAL A 163 -14.82 -3.85 -1.23
N TYR A 164 -16.14 -3.74 -1.11
CA TYR A 164 -16.76 -2.61 -0.41
C TYR A 164 -16.47 -2.57 1.09
N GLU A 165 -16.20 -3.73 1.72
CA GLU A 165 -15.82 -3.80 3.13
C GLU A 165 -14.37 -3.33 3.32
N GLU A 166 -13.46 -3.72 2.42
CA GLU A 166 -12.09 -3.20 2.39
C GLU A 166 -12.07 -1.68 2.15
N HIS A 167 -12.86 -1.20 1.18
CA HIS A 167 -12.99 0.24 0.92
C HIS A 167 -13.51 0.98 2.15
N LEU A 168 -14.55 0.46 2.82
CA LEU A 168 -15.08 1.04 4.04
C LEU A 168 -14.03 1.16 5.14
N TYR A 169 -13.22 0.10 5.33
CA TYR A 169 -12.10 0.12 6.26
C TYR A 169 -11.09 1.21 5.91
N THR A 170 -10.64 1.23 4.68
CA THR A 170 -9.64 2.19 4.18
C THR A 170 -10.11 3.63 4.35
N GLU A 171 -11.35 3.95 4.00
CA GLU A 171 -11.93 5.28 4.16
C GLU A 171 -12.04 5.70 5.64
N ILE A 172 -12.42 4.79 6.53
CA ILE A 172 -12.51 5.09 7.97
C ILE A 172 -11.11 5.37 8.54
N VAL A 173 -10.14 4.52 8.24
CA VAL A 173 -8.76 4.70 8.70
C VAL A 173 -8.18 6.02 8.19
N GLN A 174 -8.35 6.33 6.91
CA GLN A 174 -7.91 7.61 6.35
C GLN A 174 -8.58 8.80 7.04
N SER A 175 -9.89 8.74 7.26
CA SER A 175 -10.65 9.81 7.91
C SER A 175 -10.13 10.08 9.33
N VAL A 176 -9.93 9.03 10.14
CA VAL A 176 -9.41 9.15 11.51
C VAL A 176 -8.00 9.73 11.52
N MET A 177 -7.11 9.24 10.65
CA MET A 177 -5.73 9.74 10.58
C MET A 177 -5.65 11.18 10.09
N ARG A 178 -6.44 11.57 9.07
CA ARG A 178 -6.48 12.97 8.57
C ARG A 178 -7.00 13.92 9.61
N GLN A 179 -8.01 13.52 10.40
CA GLN A 179 -8.51 14.32 11.53
C GLN A 179 -7.42 14.52 12.60
N ALA A 180 -6.70 13.47 12.97
CA ALA A 180 -5.60 13.55 13.92
C ALA A 180 -4.44 14.43 13.40
N LEU A 181 -4.10 14.32 12.11
CA LEU A 181 -3.11 15.18 11.45
C LEU A 181 -3.50 16.66 11.52
N GLY A 182 -4.76 17.00 11.21
CA GLY A 182 -5.25 18.38 11.28
C GLY A 182 -5.10 18.98 12.67
N GLN A 183 -5.35 18.20 13.72
CA GLN A 183 -5.19 18.65 15.11
C GLN A 183 -3.70 18.85 15.46
N LEU A 184 -2.81 17.94 15.05
CA LEU A 184 -1.38 18.06 15.28
C LEU A 184 -0.75 19.25 14.56
N ALA A 185 -1.16 19.48 13.31
CA ALA A 185 -0.66 20.59 12.48
C ALA A 185 -1.05 21.96 13.06
N GLN A 186 -2.20 22.07 13.73
CA GLN A 186 -2.63 23.30 14.39
C GLN A 186 -1.88 23.56 15.71
N ALA A 187 -1.35 22.52 16.34
CA ALA A 187 -0.73 22.63 17.67
C ALA A 187 0.75 23.11 17.60
N ARG A 188 1.39 23.11 16.44
CA ARG A 188 2.81 23.47 16.30
C ARG A 188 3.06 24.16 14.95
N GLU A 189 3.93 25.18 14.96
CA GLU A 189 4.51 25.68 13.73
C GLU A 189 5.46 24.61 13.14
N PRO A 190 5.31 24.31 11.85
CA PRO A 190 6.15 23.30 11.21
C PRO A 190 7.59 23.81 11.05
N ALA A 191 8.54 22.92 11.32
CA ALA A 191 9.98 23.17 11.19
C ALA A 191 10.57 22.31 10.04
N PRO A 192 11.76 22.67 9.52
CA PRO A 192 12.47 21.82 8.56
C PRO A 192 12.71 20.39 9.10
N PRO A 193 12.73 19.39 8.20
CA PRO A 193 12.66 19.50 6.73
C PRO A 193 11.24 19.76 6.20
N ARG A 194 11.18 20.35 4.98
CA ARG A 194 9.98 20.40 4.15
C ARG A 194 9.93 19.13 3.31
N ILE A 195 8.89 18.32 3.47
CA ILE A 195 8.80 16.99 2.88
C ILE A 195 7.62 16.93 1.92
N LEU A 196 7.91 16.73 0.63
CA LEU A 196 6.90 16.47 -0.39
C LEU A 196 6.59 14.97 -0.41
N LEU A 197 5.31 14.60 -0.32
CA LEU A 197 4.86 13.21 -0.27
C LEU A 197 4.00 12.86 -1.47
N THR A 198 4.34 11.77 -2.14
CA THR A 198 3.54 11.25 -3.25
C THR A 198 3.84 9.78 -3.57
N THR A 199 3.15 9.23 -4.57
CA THR A 199 3.51 7.97 -5.22
C THR A 199 3.77 8.20 -6.70
N LEU A 200 4.51 7.28 -7.32
CA LEU A 200 4.74 7.30 -8.76
C LEU A 200 3.49 6.86 -9.55
N PRO A 201 3.40 7.15 -10.86
CA PRO A 201 2.35 6.62 -11.72
C PRO A 201 2.25 5.09 -11.62
N GLY A 202 1.01 4.59 -11.56
CA GLY A 202 0.71 3.17 -11.37
C GLY A 202 0.67 2.70 -9.91
N GLU A 203 1.00 3.57 -8.93
CA GLU A 203 0.82 3.27 -7.51
C GLU A 203 -0.38 4.04 -6.95
N VAL A 204 -1.48 3.33 -6.75
CA VAL A 204 -2.75 3.88 -6.28
C VAL A 204 -2.92 3.86 -4.75
N HIS A 205 -2.03 3.15 -4.03
CA HIS A 205 -2.17 2.94 -2.60
C HIS A 205 -1.55 4.09 -1.81
N GLY A 206 -2.40 4.95 -1.24
CA GLY A 206 -1.99 6.13 -0.47
C GLY A 206 -1.92 5.93 1.04
N LEU A 207 -2.45 4.82 1.59
CA LEU A 207 -2.57 4.64 3.04
C LEU A 207 -1.21 4.58 3.74
N GLY A 208 -0.22 3.89 3.14
CA GLY A 208 1.15 3.85 3.66
C GLY A 208 1.81 5.22 3.70
N LEU A 209 1.54 6.03 2.68
CA LEU A 209 2.04 7.40 2.60
C LEU A 209 1.41 8.30 3.68
N LEU A 210 0.09 8.17 3.92
CA LEU A 210 -0.61 8.89 4.99
C LEU A 210 -0.09 8.49 6.39
N MET A 211 0.19 7.20 6.61
CA MET A 211 0.84 6.75 7.85
C MET A 211 2.23 7.39 8.02
N ALA A 212 3.02 7.47 6.96
CA ALA A 212 4.33 8.12 6.99
C ALA A 212 4.19 9.63 7.27
N GLU A 213 3.23 10.32 6.65
CA GLU A 213 2.92 11.72 6.92
C GLU A 213 2.61 11.97 8.40
N CYS A 214 1.82 11.09 9.03
CA CYS A 214 1.56 11.17 10.47
C CYS A 214 2.85 11.19 11.29
N PHE A 215 3.81 10.32 10.98
CA PHE A 215 5.10 10.28 11.68
C PHE A 215 5.94 11.54 11.42
N MET A 216 5.95 12.06 10.19
CA MET A 216 6.66 13.29 9.85
C MET A 216 6.08 14.51 10.58
N VAL A 217 4.76 14.63 10.66
CA VAL A 217 4.09 15.72 11.39
C VAL A 217 4.29 15.60 12.89
N MET A 218 4.32 14.39 13.47
CA MET A 218 4.69 14.19 14.88
C MET A 218 6.10 14.66 15.20
N GLU A 219 7.03 14.55 14.25
CA GLU A 219 8.39 15.11 14.34
C GLU A 219 8.44 16.63 14.07
N GLY A 220 7.29 17.26 13.82
CA GLY A 220 7.19 18.69 13.54
C GLY A 220 7.65 19.09 12.14
N CYS A 221 7.73 18.17 11.19
CA CYS A 221 8.09 18.48 9.81
C CYS A 221 6.97 19.23 9.06
N HIS A 222 7.35 20.03 8.09
CA HIS A 222 6.40 20.62 7.14
C HIS A 222 6.11 19.63 6.01
N THR A 223 4.91 19.09 5.93
CA THR A 223 4.51 18.12 4.91
C THR A 223 3.74 18.76 3.77
N ILE A 224 3.95 18.29 2.54
CA ILE A 224 3.33 18.74 1.30
C ILE A 224 2.80 17.48 0.57
N PRO A 225 1.59 17.00 0.91
CA PRO A 225 1.03 15.82 0.27
C PRO A 225 0.46 16.15 -1.11
N LEU A 226 1.00 15.54 -2.16
CA LEU A 226 0.45 15.65 -3.53
C LEU A 226 -0.59 14.55 -3.84
N GLY A 227 -0.77 13.58 -2.93
CA GLY A 227 -1.59 12.41 -3.19
C GLY A 227 -0.83 11.31 -3.94
N VAL A 228 -1.56 10.53 -4.73
CA VAL A 228 -1.01 9.36 -5.42
C VAL A 228 -0.84 9.61 -6.92
N GLN A 229 0.00 8.80 -7.58
CA GLN A 229 0.17 8.76 -9.03
C GLN A 229 0.65 10.07 -9.66
N THR A 230 1.56 10.81 -9.02
CA THR A 230 2.12 12.04 -9.56
C THR A 230 3.18 11.73 -10.63
N PRO A 231 3.08 12.32 -11.84
CA PRO A 231 4.11 12.17 -12.88
C PRO A 231 5.48 12.68 -12.43
N LEU A 232 6.57 12.03 -12.87
CA LEU A 232 7.92 12.46 -12.51
C LEU A 232 8.22 13.93 -12.77
N PRO A 233 7.87 14.51 -13.94
CA PRO A 233 8.10 15.94 -14.19
C PRO A 233 7.40 16.83 -13.17
N ASP A 234 6.18 16.46 -12.75
CA ASP A 234 5.39 17.23 -11.80
C ASP A 234 5.97 17.13 -10.38
N ILE A 235 6.53 15.95 -10.00
CA ILE A 235 7.28 15.80 -8.74
C ILE A 235 8.47 16.76 -8.71
N VAL A 236 9.25 16.83 -9.80
CA VAL A 236 10.40 17.73 -9.91
C VAL A 236 9.97 19.20 -9.82
N ALA A 237 8.93 19.60 -10.57
CA ALA A 237 8.38 20.95 -10.56
C ALA A 237 7.84 21.35 -9.19
N ALA A 238 7.06 20.47 -8.56
CA ALA A 238 6.51 20.70 -7.21
C ALA A 238 7.60 20.80 -6.15
N THR A 239 8.67 19.99 -6.25
CA THR A 239 9.83 20.04 -5.35
C THR A 239 10.51 21.40 -5.43
N ALA A 240 10.74 21.91 -6.66
CA ALA A 240 11.35 23.22 -6.87
C ALA A 240 10.46 24.36 -6.36
N THR A 241 9.17 24.34 -6.70
CA THR A 241 8.21 25.39 -6.33
C THR A 241 7.97 25.46 -4.81
N SER A 242 7.87 24.31 -4.17
CA SER A 242 7.63 24.24 -2.72
C SER A 242 8.89 24.43 -1.87
N GLY A 243 10.07 24.38 -2.50
CA GLY A 243 11.35 24.37 -1.78
C GLY A 243 11.49 23.16 -0.87
N ALA A 244 11.01 22.01 -1.31
CA ALA A 244 11.11 20.78 -0.51
C ALA A 244 12.56 20.32 -0.36
N ASP A 245 12.91 19.91 0.85
CA ASP A 245 14.21 19.34 1.21
C ASP A 245 14.25 17.84 0.93
N ILE A 246 13.09 17.19 1.02
CA ILE A 246 12.94 15.75 0.89
C ILE A 246 11.73 15.44 0.00
N VAL A 247 11.89 14.45 -0.89
CA VAL A 247 10.80 13.82 -1.63
C VAL A 247 10.58 12.42 -1.05
N ALA A 248 9.46 12.22 -0.37
CA ALA A 248 9.06 10.94 0.20
C ALA A 248 8.11 10.18 -0.73
N LEU A 249 8.49 8.97 -1.09
CA LEU A 249 7.78 8.11 -2.04
C LEU A 249 7.33 6.81 -1.38
N GLY A 250 6.05 6.45 -1.59
CA GLY A 250 5.47 5.18 -1.14
C GLY A 250 5.47 4.14 -2.27
N PHE A 251 5.82 2.88 -1.94
CA PHE A 251 5.86 1.77 -2.87
C PHE A 251 5.26 0.51 -2.25
N THR A 252 4.21 -0.03 -2.85
CA THR A 252 3.67 -1.33 -2.44
C THR A 252 4.47 -2.49 -3.05
N ALA A 253 4.22 -3.68 -2.52
CA ALA A 253 4.82 -4.92 -3.05
C ALA A 253 4.35 -5.25 -4.47
N SER A 254 3.25 -4.67 -4.93
CA SER A 254 2.68 -4.88 -6.26
C SER A 254 3.46 -4.23 -7.40
N GLN A 255 4.29 -3.25 -7.08
CA GLN A 255 5.07 -2.54 -8.10
C GLN A 255 6.23 -3.37 -8.64
N ASN A 256 6.46 -3.25 -9.95
CA ASN A 256 7.59 -3.91 -10.61
C ASN A 256 8.92 -3.32 -10.09
N PRO A 257 9.79 -4.13 -9.49
CA PRO A 257 11.05 -3.63 -8.92
C PRO A 257 12.00 -2.97 -9.91
N ARG A 258 11.93 -3.32 -11.20
CA ARG A 258 12.77 -2.70 -12.24
C ARG A 258 12.29 -1.30 -12.57
N ASP A 259 10.97 -1.13 -12.70
CA ASP A 259 10.36 0.15 -13.05
C ASP A 259 10.51 1.14 -11.89
N VAL A 260 10.33 0.68 -10.64
CA VAL A 260 10.59 1.48 -9.44
C VAL A 260 12.04 1.96 -9.39
N ARG A 261 13.01 1.08 -9.66
CA ARG A 261 14.41 1.45 -9.66
C ARG A 261 14.73 2.47 -10.76
N ALA A 262 14.27 2.23 -11.97
CA ALA A 262 14.47 3.15 -13.10
C ALA A 262 13.87 4.54 -12.81
N ALA A 263 12.66 4.59 -12.22
CA ALA A 263 12.01 5.83 -11.85
C ALA A 263 12.78 6.60 -10.75
N LEU A 264 13.30 5.88 -9.74
CA LEU A 264 14.14 6.49 -8.70
C LEU A 264 15.46 7.06 -9.28
N GLU A 265 16.09 6.34 -10.22
CA GLU A 265 17.29 6.79 -10.92
C GLU A 265 16.99 8.07 -11.72
N GLN A 266 15.92 8.07 -12.53
CA GLN A 266 15.48 9.25 -13.28
C GLN A 266 15.13 10.45 -12.38
N LEU A 267 14.49 10.19 -11.24
CA LEU A 267 14.14 11.24 -10.29
C LEU A 267 15.42 11.83 -9.67
N ARG A 268 16.39 10.98 -9.27
CA ARG A 268 17.66 11.43 -8.71
C ARG A 268 18.46 12.30 -9.68
N GLU A 269 18.44 11.98 -10.97
CA GLU A 269 19.12 12.78 -12.00
C GLU A 269 18.53 14.18 -12.19
N ARG A 270 17.23 14.33 -11.95
CA ARG A 270 16.49 15.59 -12.17
C ARG A 270 16.38 16.46 -10.93
N LEU A 271 16.48 15.89 -9.74
CA LEU A 271 16.43 16.63 -8.49
C LEU A 271 17.81 17.20 -8.12
N PRO A 272 17.87 18.40 -7.51
CA PRO A 272 19.11 18.93 -6.97
C PRO A 272 19.77 17.95 -5.97
N PRO A 273 21.11 17.86 -5.92
CA PRO A 273 21.82 16.96 -5.00
C PRO A 273 21.46 17.14 -3.52
N ARG A 274 21.10 18.35 -3.10
CA ARG A 274 20.69 18.67 -1.73
C ARG A 274 19.33 18.09 -1.34
N VAL A 275 18.47 17.79 -2.32
CA VAL A 275 17.15 17.20 -2.07
C VAL A 275 17.31 15.70 -1.85
N GLU A 276 16.91 15.21 -0.70
CA GLU A 276 16.91 13.77 -0.43
C GLU A 276 15.68 13.08 -1.05
N ILE A 277 15.84 11.82 -1.45
CA ILE A 277 14.73 10.95 -1.82
C ILE A 277 14.58 9.93 -0.69
N TRP A 278 13.42 9.89 -0.06
CA TRP A 278 13.06 8.88 0.92
C TRP A 278 12.09 7.88 0.26
N ALA A 279 12.42 6.61 0.31
CA ALA A 279 11.61 5.56 -0.31
C ALA A 279 11.17 4.55 0.74
N GLY A 280 9.86 4.45 0.94
CA GLY A 280 9.25 3.57 1.93
C GLY A 280 8.29 2.56 1.31
N GLY A 281 7.98 1.51 2.08
CA GLY A 281 7.04 0.49 1.69
C GLY A 281 7.68 -0.88 1.44
N GLN A 282 6.96 -1.77 0.74
CA GLN A 282 7.31 -3.18 0.65
C GLN A 282 7.81 -3.63 -0.73
N CYS A 283 8.08 -2.70 -1.65
CA CYS A 283 8.63 -3.06 -2.95
C CYS A 283 10.02 -3.69 -2.80
N PRO A 284 10.28 -4.87 -3.41
CA PRO A 284 11.59 -5.54 -3.33
C PRO A 284 12.75 -4.72 -3.88
N ALA A 285 12.49 -3.71 -4.71
CA ALA A 285 13.52 -2.80 -5.20
C ALA A 285 14.23 -2.04 -4.08
N LEU A 286 13.52 -1.73 -2.99
CA LEU A 286 14.04 -0.96 -1.86
C LEU A 286 14.98 -1.76 -0.96
N LEU A 287 14.89 -3.09 -1.00
CA LEU A 287 15.72 -4.01 -0.21
C LEU A 287 17.06 -4.31 -0.84
N LYS A 288 17.23 -3.99 -2.13
CA LYS A 288 18.48 -4.29 -2.86
C LYS A 288 19.55 -3.24 -2.57
N PRO A 289 20.83 -3.65 -2.42
CA PRO A 289 21.95 -2.72 -2.29
C PRO A 289 22.00 -1.72 -3.45
N GLN A 290 22.24 -0.46 -3.12
CA GLN A 290 22.42 0.62 -4.10
C GLN A 290 23.86 0.56 -4.65
N ARG A 291 24.09 -0.35 -5.61
CA ARG A 291 25.42 -0.55 -6.22
C ARG A 291 25.70 0.49 -7.32
N GLY A 292 26.97 0.81 -7.53
CA GLY A 292 27.44 1.53 -8.72
C GLY A 292 27.52 3.06 -8.60
N ARG A 293 27.45 3.63 -7.40
CA ARG A 293 27.69 5.07 -7.18
C ARG A 293 29.13 5.33 -6.77
N ALA A 294 29.67 6.48 -7.20
CA ALA A 294 31.03 6.90 -6.83
C ALA A 294 31.15 7.05 -5.30
N PRO A 295 32.33 6.79 -4.71
CA PRO A 295 32.59 7.07 -3.31
C PRO A 295 32.27 8.54 -2.98
N GLY A 296 31.48 8.78 -1.93
CA GLY A 296 31.04 10.12 -1.52
C GLY A 296 29.81 10.68 -2.24
N ALA A 297 29.26 10.00 -3.25
CA ALA A 297 28.00 10.43 -3.86
C ALA A 297 26.82 10.19 -2.92
N ALA A 298 25.86 11.13 -2.92
CA ALA A 298 24.59 10.96 -2.18
C ALA A 298 23.89 9.66 -2.58
N PRO A 299 23.23 8.96 -1.66
CA PRO A 299 22.51 7.72 -1.97
C PRO A 299 21.41 8.00 -3.01
N LEU A 300 21.05 6.97 -3.78
CA LEU A 300 19.94 7.07 -4.73
C LEU A 300 18.65 7.44 -4.00
N PHE A 301 18.43 6.80 -2.86
CA PHE A 301 17.35 7.10 -1.92
C PHE A 301 17.75 6.63 -0.51
N TRP A 302 17.09 7.19 0.50
CA TRP A 302 17.15 6.72 1.87
C TRP A 302 16.00 5.73 2.09
N PRO A 303 16.27 4.47 2.47
CA PRO A 303 15.22 3.50 2.69
C PRO A 303 14.50 3.78 4.02
N MET A 304 13.17 3.88 3.95
CA MET A 304 12.26 3.97 5.09
C MET A 304 11.47 2.66 5.18
N GLY A 305 12.15 1.62 5.65
CA GLY A 305 11.58 0.26 5.69
C GLY A 305 10.46 0.11 6.70
N ARG A 306 10.48 0.93 7.76
CA ARG A 306 9.47 0.98 8.82
C ARG A 306 9.12 2.43 9.14
N LEU A 307 7.92 2.65 9.65
CA LEU A 307 7.49 3.99 10.07
C LEU A 307 8.38 4.57 11.18
N GLN A 308 8.92 3.71 12.03
CA GLN A 308 9.87 4.09 13.10
C GLN A 308 11.23 4.57 12.58
N ASP A 309 11.55 4.34 11.31
CA ASP A 309 12.77 4.85 10.68
C ASP A 309 12.65 6.36 10.38
N ILE A 310 11.43 6.89 10.30
CA ILE A 310 11.16 8.31 9.96
C ILE A 310 11.73 9.26 11.03
N PRO A 311 11.46 9.12 12.34
CA PRO A 311 12.06 9.97 13.37
C PRO A 311 13.59 9.98 13.33
N VAL A 312 14.19 8.81 13.10
CA VAL A 312 15.66 8.67 12.97
C VAL A 312 16.17 9.42 11.74
N GLY A 313 15.47 9.28 10.60
CA GLY A 313 15.78 9.99 9.37
C GLY A 313 15.70 11.51 9.53
N VAL A 314 14.66 12.02 10.18
CA VAL A 314 14.49 13.47 10.47
C VAL A 314 15.62 13.98 11.36
N ALA A 315 15.94 13.28 12.44
CA ALA A 315 17.02 13.65 13.35
C ALA A 315 18.38 13.69 12.63
N ARG A 316 18.69 12.68 11.81
CA ARG A 316 19.89 12.63 10.97
C ARG A 316 19.96 13.84 10.02
N TRP A 317 18.86 14.11 9.29
CA TRP A 317 18.81 15.21 8.33
C TRP A 317 19.08 16.56 9.03
N ARG A 318 18.41 16.81 10.16
CA ARG A 318 18.62 18.04 10.96
C ARG A 318 20.05 18.19 11.45
N ALA A 319 20.67 17.12 11.91
CA ALA A 319 22.08 17.14 12.36
C ALA A 319 23.04 17.45 11.20
N GLN A 320 22.79 16.93 10.01
CA GLN A 320 23.60 17.18 8.82
C GLN A 320 23.51 18.65 8.39
N VAL A 321 22.32 19.23 8.33
CA VAL A 321 22.13 20.64 7.96
C VAL A 321 22.84 21.58 8.95
N LEU A 322 22.81 21.26 10.24
CA LEU A 322 23.55 22.04 11.25
C LEU A 322 25.06 21.94 11.08
N ALA A 323 25.58 20.76 10.69
CA ALA A 323 27.00 20.56 10.43
C ALA A 323 27.46 21.30 9.15
N ASP A 324 26.62 21.36 8.12
CA ASP A 324 26.93 22.04 6.85
C ASP A 324 26.85 23.58 6.98
N ALA A 325 26.18 24.07 8.02
CA ALA A 325 26.04 25.52 8.32
C ALA A 325 27.12 26.07 9.29
N ALA A 326 27.90 25.19 9.93
CA ALA A 326 28.98 25.51 10.87
C ALA A 326 30.34 25.56 10.18
#